data_ab32e9f6d7a7714f9d4bafccd15309c2
#
_entry.id   ab32e9f6d7a7714f9d4bafccd15309c2
#
_cell.length_a   1.000
_cell.length_b   1.000
_cell.length_c   1.000
_cell.angle_alpha   90.00
_cell.angle_beta   90.00
_cell.angle_gamma   90.00
#
_symmetry.space_group_name_H-M   'P 1'
#
loop_
_entity.id
_entity.type
_entity.pdbx_description
1 polymer ?
#
loop_
_entity_poly.entity_id
_entity_poly.type
_entity_poly.pdbx_seq_one_letter_code
_entity_poly.pdbx_strand_id
1 'polypeptide(L)'
;MQIITNRELNSTLLEFLEGLDYFYPATKPLYQLLYDKGFRSIEVNDLQRFTIVSETELRFKPAKNNNYRSFLISEFPSDFIAAIRNKSPKYISISCNTMRYTFNNLYKYRKVFSGDKEISLHLFRYNFCRKLFDSGETSVQIAEKLGEIDLSNLDSYLYADIYRL
;
A
#
# COMPACT_ATOMS: atom_id res chain seq x y z
N MET A 1 23.75 3.75 10.35
CA MET A 1 22.40 4.08 9.85
C MET A 1 22.45 4.20 8.33
N GLN A 2 21.64 3.43 7.64
CA GLN A 2 21.53 3.53 6.20
C GLN A 2 20.49 4.57 5.82
N ILE A 3 20.79 5.41 4.83
CA ILE A 3 19.91 6.46 4.33
C ILE A 3 19.62 6.12 2.86
N ILE A 4 18.34 6.17 2.47
CA ILE A 4 17.95 6.04 1.06
C ILE A 4 17.12 7.25 0.64
N THR A 5 17.29 7.66 -0.60
CA THR A 5 16.49 8.72 -1.21
C THR A 5 15.11 8.20 -1.61
N ASN A 6 14.16 9.12 -1.86
CA ASN A 6 12.84 8.76 -2.37
C ASN A 6 12.92 7.98 -3.69
N ARG A 7 13.87 8.33 -4.55
CA ARG A 7 14.10 7.63 -5.81
C ARG A 7 14.54 6.19 -5.59
N GLU A 8 15.46 5.98 -4.67
CA GLU A 8 15.94 4.63 -4.31
C GLU A 8 14.84 3.82 -3.64
N LEU A 9 14.01 4.44 -2.80
CA LEU A 9 12.87 3.76 -2.21
C LEU A 9 11.93 3.24 -3.28
N ASN A 10 11.52 4.07 -4.23
CA ASN A 10 10.62 3.67 -5.30
C ASN A 10 11.21 2.50 -6.13
N SER A 11 12.45 2.61 -6.57
CA SER A 11 13.11 1.55 -7.35
C SER A 11 13.27 0.27 -6.55
N THR A 12 13.54 0.35 -5.25
CA THR A 12 13.67 -0.83 -4.39
C THR A 12 12.32 -1.53 -4.17
N LEU A 13 11.23 -0.77 -4.04
CA LEU A 13 9.88 -1.35 -3.96
C LEU A 13 9.47 -2.03 -5.27
N LEU A 14 9.84 -1.46 -6.42
CA LEU A 14 9.61 -2.09 -7.73
C LEU A 14 10.41 -3.38 -7.88
N GLU A 15 11.66 -3.42 -7.46
CA GLU A 15 12.48 -4.65 -7.43
C GLU A 15 11.85 -5.72 -6.55
N PHE A 16 11.30 -5.33 -5.41
CA PHE A 16 10.57 -6.25 -4.54
C PHE A 16 9.34 -6.85 -5.23
N LEU A 17 8.53 -6.01 -5.91
CA LEU A 17 7.36 -6.47 -6.65
C LEU A 17 7.74 -7.44 -7.78
N GLU A 18 8.82 -7.18 -8.50
CA GLU A 18 9.36 -8.09 -9.51
C GLU A 18 9.81 -9.42 -8.89
N GLY A 19 10.46 -9.37 -7.73
CA GLY A 19 10.89 -10.57 -7.03
C GLY A 19 9.73 -11.48 -6.62
N LEU A 20 8.55 -10.91 -6.32
CA LEU A 20 7.36 -11.69 -5.99
C LEU A 20 6.88 -12.58 -7.14
N ASP A 21 7.09 -12.19 -8.39
CA ASP A 21 6.73 -13.01 -9.55
C ASP A 21 7.44 -14.37 -9.54
N TYR A 22 8.66 -14.43 -8.99
CA TYR A 22 9.45 -15.64 -8.91
C TYR A 22 9.23 -16.46 -7.65
N PHE A 23 9.06 -15.78 -6.50
CA PHE A 23 9.05 -16.45 -5.18
C PHE A 23 7.65 -16.62 -4.59
N TYR A 24 6.79 -15.60 -4.74
CA TYR A 24 5.46 -15.58 -4.11
C TYR A 24 4.42 -14.91 -5.01
N PRO A 25 4.18 -15.44 -6.24
CA PRO A 25 3.32 -14.77 -7.22
C PRO A 25 1.88 -14.57 -6.74
N ALA A 26 1.36 -15.48 -5.91
CA ALA A 26 -0.01 -15.38 -5.39
C ALA A 26 -0.23 -14.19 -4.45
N THR A 27 0.85 -13.65 -3.84
CA THR A 27 0.77 -12.51 -2.92
C THR A 27 0.95 -11.17 -3.61
N LYS A 28 1.51 -11.16 -4.80
CA LYS A 28 1.86 -9.93 -5.53
C LYS A 28 0.67 -8.96 -5.69
N PRO A 29 -0.55 -9.38 -6.03
CA PRO A 29 -1.67 -8.45 -6.17
C PRO A 29 -1.93 -7.58 -4.95
N LEU A 30 -1.73 -8.11 -3.74
CA LEU A 30 -1.92 -7.35 -2.50
C LEU A 30 -0.85 -6.26 -2.34
N TYR A 31 0.43 -6.60 -2.56
CA TYR A 31 1.51 -5.61 -2.52
C TYR A 31 1.39 -4.57 -3.63
N GLN A 32 0.91 -5.00 -4.80
CA GLN A 32 0.67 -4.08 -5.91
C GLN A 32 -0.37 -3.01 -5.52
N LEU A 33 -1.41 -3.38 -4.78
CA LEU A 33 -2.40 -2.44 -4.26
C LEU A 33 -1.80 -1.47 -3.22
N LEU A 34 -0.87 -1.94 -2.38
CA LEU A 34 -0.14 -1.04 -1.48
C LEU A 34 0.65 -0.01 -2.28
N TYR A 35 1.32 -0.44 -3.33
CA TYR A 35 2.13 0.42 -4.20
C TYR A 35 1.27 1.41 -5.00
N ASP A 36 0.22 0.92 -5.65
CA ASP A 36 -0.59 1.71 -6.60
C ASP A 36 -1.58 2.66 -5.90
N LYS A 37 -2.10 2.28 -4.74
CA LYS A 37 -3.22 2.98 -4.09
C LYS A 37 -2.90 3.52 -2.70
N GLY A 38 -1.74 3.19 -2.15
CA GLY A 38 -1.34 3.64 -0.82
C GLY A 38 -2.14 3.05 0.33
N PHE A 39 -2.76 1.89 0.14
CA PHE A 39 -3.48 1.20 1.21
C PHE A 39 -2.55 0.79 2.36
N ARG A 40 -3.12 0.63 3.55
CA ARG A 40 -2.43 -0.03 4.65
C ARG A 40 -2.49 -1.54 4.48
N SER A 41 -1.48 -2.25 5.01
CA SER A 41 -1.43 -3.70 4.91
C SER A 41 -2.65 -4.41 5.51
N ILE A 42 -3.19 -3.88 6.61
CA ILE A 42 -4.39 -4.41 7.24
C ILE A 42 -5.66 -4.23 6.40
N GLU A 43 -5.62 -3.33 5.42
CA GLU A 43 -6.78 -2.99 4.60
C GLU A 43 -6.92 -3.93 3.39
N VAL A 44 -5.81 -4.29 2.76
CA VAL A 44 -5.85 -5.04 1.49
C VAL A 44 -6.24 -6.51 1.64
N ASN A 45 -6.05 -7.09 2.81
CA ASN A 45 -6.43 -8.48 3.08
C ASN A 45 -7.80 -8.64 3.75
N ASP A 46 -8.50 -7.53 3.97
CA ASP A 46 -9.86 -7.51 4.50
C ASP A 46 -10.85 -7.10 3.41
N LEU A 47 -11.36 -8.10 2.69
CA LEU A 47 -12.26 -7.88 1.56
C LEU A 47 -13.59 -7.22 1.97
N GLN A 48 -13.97 -7.28 3.24
CA GLN A 48 -15.21 -6.66 3.74
C GLN A 48 -15.14 -5.13 3.72
N ARG A 49 -13.94 -4.56 3.62
CA ARG A 49 -13.75 -3.10 3.47
C ARG A 49 -14.12 -2.60 2.08
N PHE A 50 -14.23 -3.49 1.11
CA PHE A 50 -14.50 -3.15 -0.28
C PHE A 50 -15.94 -3.51 -0.63
N THR A 51 -16.67 -2.54 -1.20
CA THR A 51 -18.06 -2.71 -1.63
C THR A 51 -18.19 -2.30 -3.09
N ILE A 52 -18.70 -3.19 -3.92
CA ILE A 52 -19.06 -2.87 -5.31
C ILE A 52 -20.40 -2.14 -5.27
N VAL A 53 -20.36 -0.85 -5.62
CA VAL A 53 -21.53 0.04 -5.56
C VAL A 53 -22.31 0.02 -6.86
N SER A 54 -21.61 -0.12 -8.00
CA SER A 54 -22.18 -0.16 -9.34
C SER A 54 -21.27 -0.99 -10.26
N GLU A 55 -21.59 -1.05 -11.53
CA GLU A 55 -20.75 -1.74 -12.53
C GLU A 55 -19.36 -1.09 -12.69
N THR A 56 -19.21 0.18 -12.30
CA THR A 56 -17.98 0.96 -12.49
C THR A 56 -17.32 1.42 -11.20
N GLU A 57 -18.06 1.43 -10.06
CA GLU A 57 -17.58 2.02 -8.81
C GLU A 57 -17.34 0.98 -7.73
N LEU A 58 -16.16 1.07 -7.13
CA LEU A 58 -15.76 0.35 -5.92
C LEU A 58 -15.60 1.35 -4.77
N ARG A 59 -16.25 1.09 -3.65
CA ARG A 59 -16.10 1.89 -2.42
C ARG A 59 -15.27 1.15 -1.39
N PHE A 60 -14.38 1.87 -0.76
CA PHE A 60 -13.45 1.35 0.24
C PHE A 60 -13.64 2.07 1.57
N LYS A 61 -13.72 1.28 2.67
CA LYS A 61 -13.78 1.79 4.04
C LYS A 61 -12.39 1.68 4.70
N PRO A 62 -11.73 2.83 5.02
CA PRO A 62 -10.44 2.82 5.71
C PRO A 62 -10.53 2.20 7.10
N ALA A 63 -9.38 1.68 7.59
CA ALA A 63 -9.30 1.05 8.91
C ALA A 63 -9.41 2.05 10.07
N LYS A 64 -8.94 3.28 9.89
CA LYS A 64 -8.79 4.25 10.99
C LYS A 64 -9.86 5.33 11.07
N ASN A 65 -10.67 5.49 10.03
CA ASN A 65 -11.70 6.54 10.01
C ASN A 65 -12.89 6.13 9.13
N ASN A 66 -13.90 7.00 9.03
CA ASN A 66 -15.09 6.77 8.22
C ASN A 66 -15.06 7.54 6.88
N ASN A 67 -13.89 8.00 6.45
CA ASN A 67 -13.73 8.67 5.16
C ASN A 67 -13.61 7.65 4.05
N TYR A 68 -14.74 7.24 3.49
CA TYR A 68 -14.78 6.30 2.38
C TYR A 68 -14.03 6.85 1.17
N ARG A 69 -13.32 5.96 0.48
CA ARG A 69 -12.67 6.25 -0.79
C ARG A 69 -13.43 5.57 -1.91
N SER A 70 -13.58 6.26 -3.04
CA SER A 70 -14.20 5.70 -4.24
C SER A 70 -13.16 5.51 -5.34
N PHE A 71 -13.26 4.38 -6.03
CA PHE A 71 -12.37 4.01 -7.13
C PHE A 71 -13.17 3.49 -8.30
N LEU A 72 -12.60 3.56 -9.50
CA LEU A 72 -13.10 2.83 -10.65
C LEU A 72 -12.73 1.34 -10.51
N ILE A 73 -13.67 0.45 -10.78
CA ILE A 73 -13.41 -1.01 -10.75
C ILE A 73 -12.28 -1.38 -11.70
N SER A 74 -12.18 -0.70 -12.84
CA SER A 74 -11.13 -0.91 -13.84
C SER A 74 -9.69 -0.63 -13.35
N GLU A 75 -9.53 0.07 -12.22
CA GLU A 75 -8.23 0.34 -11.62
C GLU A 75 -7.69 -0.85 -10.80
N PHE A 76 -8.47 -1.90 -10.65
CA PHE A 76 -8.10 -3.08 -9.85
C PHE A 76 -7.96 -4.33 -10.73
N PRO A 77 -7.09 -5.28 -10.32
CA PRO A 77 -7.02 -6.56 -11.01
C PRO A 77 -8.37 -7.28 -11.05
N SER A 78 -8.72 -7.90 -12.17
CA SER A 78 -9.99 -8.57 -12.35
C SER A 78 -10.23 -9.71 -11.36
N ASP A 79 -9.19 -10.42 -10.97
CA ASP A 79 -9.28 -11.50 -9.97
C ASP A 79 -9.54 -10.96 -8.55
N PHE A 80 -9.03 -9.77 -8.22
CA PHE A 80 -9.34 -9.10 -6.96
C PHE A 80 -10.83 -8.70 -6.90
N ILE A 81 -11.37 -8.14 -7.97
CA ILE A 81 -12.79 -7.79 -8.07
C ILE A 81 -13.66 -9.03 -8.01
N ALA A 82 -13.28 -10.11 -8.69
CA ALA A 82 -13.97 -11.39 -8.60
C ALA A 82 -13.98 -11.95 -7.17
N ALA A 83 -12.86 -11.82 -6.45
CA ALA A 83 -12.76 -12.23 -5.05
C ALA A 83 -13.72 -11.46 -4.15
N ILE A 84 -13.87 -10.14 -4.36
CA ILE A 84 -14.85 -9.33 -3.62
C ILE A 84 -16.27 -9.80 -3.91
N ARG A 85 -16.62 -10.02 -5.18
CA ARG A 85 -17.96 -10.49 -5.58
C ARG A 85 -18.33 -11.87 -4.99
N ASN A 86 -17.36 -12.77 -4.98
CA ASN A 86 -17.54 -14.16 -4.58
C ASN A 86 -17.19 -14.40 -3.10
N LYS A 87 -16.80 -13.37 -2.36
CA LYS A 87 -16.30 -13.47 -0.97
C LYS A 87 -15.23 -14.56 -0.83
N SER A 88 -14.31 -14.61 -1.79
CA SER A 88 -13.33 -15.67 -1.90
C SER A 88 -12.32 -15.64 -0.76
N PRO A 89 -12.09 -16.76 -0.06
CA PRO A 89 -11.09 -16.84 0.99
C PRO A 89 -9.65 -16.74 0.50
N LYS A 90 -9.39 -16.84 -0.79
CA LYS A 90 -8.05 -16.80 -1.38
C LYS A 90 -7.25 -15.57 -0.97
N TYR A 91 -7.87 -14.39 -0.96
CA TYR A 91 -7.23 -13.14 -0.55
C TYR A 91 -7.28 -12.90 0.95
N ILE A 92 -8.20 -13.55 1.65
CA ILE A 92 -8.36 -13.42 3.11
C ILE A 92 -7.33 -14.26 3.87
N SER A 93 -6.78 -15.30 3.24
CA SER A 93 -5.85 -16.23 3.88
C SER A 93 -4.45 -15.68 4.14
N ILE A 94 -4.10 -14.54 3.50
CA ILE A 94 -2.77 -13.94 3.64
C ILE A 94 -2.84 -12.87 4.72
N SER A 95 -2.30 -13.18 5.90
CA SER A 95 -2.29 -12.24 7.03
C SER A 95 -1.27 -11.12 6.85
N CYS A 96 -1.48 -10.01 7.57
CA CYS A 96 -0.49 -8.93 7.66
C CYS A 96 0.88 -9.41 8.13
N ASN A 97 0.90 -10.38 9.05
CA ASN A 97 2.15 -10.95 9.54
C ASN A 97 2.89 -11.71 8.42
N THR A 98 2.18 -12.45 7.60
CA THR A 98 2.77 -13.12 6.43
C THR A 98 3.30 -12.10 5.43
N MET A 99 2.56 -11.03 5.18
CA MET A 99 3.03 -9.94 4.31
C MET A 99 4.30 -9.29 4.85
N ARG A 100 4.35 -8.97 6.15
CA ARG A 100 5.55 -8.40 6.78
C ARG A 100 6.74 -9.34 6.70
N TYR A 101 6.53 -10.61 6.98
CA TYR A 101 7.58 -11.63 6.91
C TYR A 101 8.16 -11.74 5.51
N THR A 102 7.31 -11.86 4.50
CA THR A 102 7.73 -11.95 3.09
C THR A 102 8.48 -10.69 2.67
N PHE A 103 7.97 -9.52 3.00
CA PHE A 103 8.61 -8.24 2.68
C PHE A 103 10.01 -8.15 3.32
N ASN A 104 10.13 -8.44 4.60
CA ASN A 104 11.40 -8.39 5.32
C ASN A 104 12.44 -9.38 4.77
N ASN A 105 12.00 -10.53 4.25
CA ASN A 105 12.92 -11.52 3.71
C ASN A 105 13.42 -11.19 2.29
N LEU A 106 12.56 -10.61 1.46
CA LEU A 106 12.90 -10.28 0.09
C LEU A 106 13.42 -8.85 -0.07
N TYR A 107 13.07 -7.96 0.85
CA TYR A 107 13.44 -6.57 0.73
C TYR A 107 14.95 -6.37 0.96
N LYS A 108 15.57 -5.60 0.05
CA LYS A 108 17.02 -5.37 0.00
C LYS A 108 17.61 -4.84 1.31
N TYR A 109 16.86 -4.02 2.04
CA TYR A 109 17.32 -3.36 3.27
C TYR A 109 16.72 -3.99 4.53
N ARG A 110 16.34 -5.24 4.47
CA ARG A 110 15.65 -5.96 5.57
C ARG A 110 16.34 -5.85 6.93
N LYS A 111 17.68 -5.83 6.96
CA LYS A 111 18.45 -5.75 8.21
C LYS A 111 18.26 -4.42 8.92
N VAL A 112 17.90 -3.39 8.21
CA VAL A 112 17.70 -2.05 8.73
C VAL A 112 16.30 -1.89 9.34
N PHE A 113 15.35 -2.71 8.92
CA PHE A 113 13.98 -2.70 9.41
C PHE A 113 13.72 -3.64 10.59
N SER A 114 14.74 -4.33 11.08
CA SER A 114 14.57 -5.37 12.10
C SER A 114 14.02 -4.88 13.45
N GLY A 115 14.08 -3.58 13.73
CA GLY A 115 13.58 -2.98 14.97
C GLY A 115 12.14 -2.50 14.93
N ASP A 116 11.57 -2.23 13.74
CA ASP A 116 10.22 -1.68 13.61
C ASP A 116 9.48 -2.30 12.41
N LYS A 117 8.72 -3.35 12.71
CA LYS A 117 7.99 -4.11 11.69
C LYS A 117 6.86 -3.34 11.02
N GLU A 118 6.35 -2.29 11.63
CA GLU A 118 5.26 -1.51 11.04
C GLU A 118 5.76 -0.56 9.96
N ILE A 119 6.94 0.00 10.15
CA ILE A 119 7.55 0.92 9.18
C ILE A 119 7.75 0.23 7.83
N SER A 120 8.13 -1.03 7.81
CA SER A 120 8.50 -1.72 6.58
C SER A 120 7.38 -1.76 5.52
N LEU A 121 6.14 -2.04 5.90
CA LEU A 121 5.01 -2.02 4.96
C LEU A 121 4.46 -0.61 4.74
N HIS A 122 4.61 0.29 5.68
CA HIS A 122 4.27 1.70 5.50
C HIS A 122 5.13 2.39 4.43
N LEU A 123 6.28 1.87 4.09
CA LEU A 123 7.10 2.43 3.01
C LEU A 123 6.37 2.49 1.67
N PHE A 124 5.47 1.55 1.39
CA PHE A 124 4.61 1.61 0.20
C PHE A 124 3.72 2.86 0.22
N ARG A 125 3.14 3.16 1.38
CA ARG A 125 2.27 4.32 1.55
C ARG A 125 3.05 5.63 1.49
N TYR A 126 4.23 5.69 2.08
CA TYR A 126 5.14 6.84 1.95
C TYR A 126 5.52 7.09 0.50
N ASN A 127 5.90 6.04 -0.21
CA ASN A 127 6.26 6.12 -1.61
C ASN A 127 5.08 6.63 -2.46
N PHE A 128 3.88 6.13 -2.20
CA PHE A 128 2.65 6.59 -2.87
C PHE A 128 2.41 8.09 -2.64
N CYS A 129 2.46 8.53 -1.37
CA CYS A 129 2.29 9.94 -1.02
C CYS A 129 3.34 10.82 -1.71
N ARG A 130 4.59 10.39 -1.68
CA ARG A 130 5.69 11.14 -2.29
C ARG A 130 5.57 11.25 -3.79
N LYS A 131 5.15 10.20 -4.47
CA LYS A 131 4.89 10.23 -5.91
C LYS A 131 3.80 11.24 -6.28
N LEU A 132 2.73 11.30 -5.49
CA LEU A 132 1.66 12.29 -5.71
C LEU A 132 2.17 13.71 -5.47
N PHE A 133 2.94 13.92 -4.41
CA PHE A 133 3.54 15.21 -4.10
C PHE A 133 4.50 15.67 -5.21
N ASP A 134 5.36 14.79 -5.71
CA ASP A 134 6.27 15.08 -6.80
C ASP A 134 5.56 15.34 -8.14
N SER A 135 4.34 14.81 -8.31
CA SER A 135 3.48 15.11 -9.47
C SER A 135 2.73 16.44 -9.37
N GLY A 136 2.91 17.19 -8.28
CA GLY A 136 2.33 18.51 -8.07
C GLY A 136 1.07 18.56 -7.23
N GLU A 137 0.65 17.45 -6.63
CA GLU A 137 -0.51 17.45 -5.73
C GLU A 137 -0.19 18.11 -4.39
N THR A 138 -1.15 18.83 -3.83
CA THR A 138 -1.03 19.46 -2.51
C THR A 138 -1.22 18.42 -1.40
N SER A 139 -0.74 18.74 -0.18
CA SER A 139 -0.96 17.90 1.01
C SER A 139 -2.45 17.61 1.24
N VAL A 140 -3.32 18.58 1.00
CA VAL A 140 -4.78 18.41 1.14
C VAL A 140 -5.33 17.40 0.13
N GLN A 141 -4.93 17.52 -1.15
CA GLN A 141 -5.34 16.59 -2.20
C GLN A 141 -4.88 15.17 -1.91
N ILE A 142 -3.64 15.01 -1.43
CA ILE A 142 -3.10 13.69 -1.07
C ILE A 142 -3.86 13.11 0.12
N ALA A 143 -4.14 13.91 1.16
CA ALA A 143 -4.93 13.48 2.30
C ALA A 143 -6.33 13.02 1.91
N GLU A 144 -6.99 13.73 1.02
CA GLU A 144 -8.31 13.34 0.47
C GLU A 144 -8.24 11.99 -0.26
N LYS A 145 -7.23 11.80 -1.10
CA LYS A 145 -7.02 10.53 -1.81
C LYS A 145 -6.76 9.35 -0.87
N LEU A 146 -6.10 9.59 0.25
CA LEU A 146 -5.82 8.58 1.26
C LEU A 146 -6.97 8.35 2.25
N GLY A 147 -7.94 9.25 2.27
CA GLY A 147 -8.97 9.28 3.32
C GLY A 147 -8.42 9.68 4.69
N GLU A 148 -7.30 10.41 4.74
CA GLU A 148 -6.73 10.91 5.99
C GLU A 148 -7.40 12.21 6.44
N ILE A 149 -7.60 12.35 7.76
CA ILE A 149 -8.15 13.57 8.38
C ILE A 149 -7.03 14.43 8.94
N ASP A 150 -5.98 13.79 9.47
CA ASP A 150 -4.86 14.47 10.12
C ASP A 150 -3.70 14.68 9.14
N LEU A 151 -3.48 15.94 8.79
CA LEU A 151 -2.39 16.35 7.89
C LEU A 151 -1.01 16.29 8.56
N SER A 152 -0.93 16.30 9.90
CA SER A 152 0.37 16.32 10.60
C SER A 152 1.20 15.07 10.33
N ASN A 153 0.56 13.90 10.26
CA ASN A 153 1.23 12.64 9.90
C ASN A 153 1.70 12.64 8.45
N LEU A 154 0.93 13.28 7.57
CA LEU A 154 1.24 13.37 6.15
C LEU A 154 2.46 14.25 5.88
N ASP A 155 2.55 15.39 6.58
CA ASP A 155 3.65 16.34 6.40
C ASP A 155 5.01 15.69 6.68
N SER A 156 5.10 14.82 7.69
CA SER A 156 6.33 14.10 7.98
C SER A 156 6.77 13.17 6.83
N TYR A 157 5.83 12.67 6.02
CA TYR A 157 6.11 11.82 4.87
C TYR A 157 6.51 12.62 3.63
N LEU A 158 5.93 13.79 3.45
CA LEU A 158 6.09 14.60 2.24
C LEU A 158 7.37 15.44 2.24
N TYR A 159 7.80 15.93 3.41
CA TYR A 159 8.94 16.82 3.53
C TYR A 159 10.25 16.12 3.92
N ALA A 160 10.21 14.83 4.20
CA ALA A 160 11.42 14.04 4.39
C ALA A 160 11.93 13.54 3.02
N ASP A 161 13.00 14.15 2.52
CA ASP A 161 13.65 13.69 1.29
C ASP A 161 14.46 12.42 1.49
N ILE A 162 14.71 12.07 2.74
CA ILE A 162 15.58 10.96 3.11
C ILE A 162 14.90 10.16 4.20
N TYR A 163 14.78 8.85 3.97
CA TYR A 163 14.29 7.91 4.97
C TYR A 163 15.47 7.33 5.73
N ARG A 164 15.39 7.37 7.05
CA ARG A 164 16.36 6.71 7.93
C ARG A 164 15.93 5.28 8.13
N LEU A 165 16.78 4.39 7.75
CA LEU A 165 16.56 2.95 7.87
C LEU A 165 17.37 2.37 9.03
#